data_bfdb52d1bdf20178f38c4c69b49c90e9
#
_entry.id   bfdb52d1bdf20178f38c4c69b49c90e9
#
_cell.length_a   1.000
_cell.length_b   1.000
_cell.length_c   1.000
_cell.angle_alpha   90.00
_cell.angle_beta   90.00
_cell.angle_gamma   90.00
#
_symmetry.space_group_name_H-M   'P 1'
#
loop_
_entity.id
_entity.type
_entity.pdbx_description
1 polymer ?
#
loop_
_entity_poly.entity_id
_entity_poly.type
_entity_poly.pdbx_seq_one_letter_code
_entity_poly.pdbx_strand_id
1 'polypeptide(L)'
;MGSPIRVLHVVVNMNRGGAETLIMNLYRNIDRSKIQFDFLTCKEGVFDQEILNLGGKIHRIPYITDGGHFHYIKNLKQFFKANNHYKIVHSHMDKMSGFVLKSAKKAGIPVRIAHSHNTQSEGGFAAKLYKEYAGSNIEKAATHYLACSNLAAKWLFKNKAKSSKLLKNGIDMEKFTFSKKTREKIREELGIEKDSLVLGHVGRFNHQKNHAFLIDIFNELKKVESKSYLVLVGDGTLRSDIEEKVKRLRLEEKVKFLGVRSDINRLLQAFDLFIFPSFHEGLPVTLIEAQGSGLPCLISENITHEVDMKMDLVKFLPINNKNVWVEEIREISTKDGSRNISNQALYQQGYDIKNTAHFMNDFYLEMVR
;
A
#
# COMPACT_ATOMS: atom_id res chain seq x y z
N MET A 1 -6.33 -35.64 4.76
CA MET A 1 -5.93 -34.29 5.18
C MET A 1 -7.19 -33.53 5.55
N GLY A 2 -7.20 -32.78 6.68
CA GLY A 2 -8.37 -31.97 7.07
C GLY A 2 -8.57 -30.79 6.11
N SER A 3 -9.79 -30.19 6.10
CA SER A 3 -10.05 -28.99 5.33
C SER A 3 -9.16 -27.84 5.80
N PRO A 4 -8.71 -26.93 4.91
CA PRO A 4 -7.87 -25.79 5.29
C PRO A 4 -8.59 -24.89 6.30
N ILE A 5 -7.82 -24.29 7.21
CA ILE A 5 -8.33 -23.26 8.12
C ILE A 5 -8.69 -22.04 7.29
N ARG A 6 -9.93 -21.56 7.41
CA ARG A 6 -10.38 -20.36 6.71
C ARG A 6 -10.20 -19.11 7.58
N VAL A 7 -9.41 -18.16 7.09
CA VAL A 7 -9.17 -16.85 7.73
C VAL A 7 -10.05 -15.82 7.04
N LEU A 8 -10.89 -15.13 7.80
CA LEU A 8 -11.73 -14.06 7.26
C LEU A 8 -11.00 -12.74 7.32
N HIS A 9 -10.57 -12.24 6.17
CA HIS A 9 -10.03 -10.89 6.00
C HIS A 9 -11.15 -9.87 5.86
N VAL A 10 -11.09 -8.77 6.61
CA VAL A 10 -12.10 -7.70 6.55
C VAL A 10 -11.46 -6.42 6.03
N VAL A 11 -11.93 -5.95 4.88
CA VAL A 11 -11.46 -4.76 4.18
C VAL A 11 -12.64 -4.00 3.56
N VAL A 12 -12.48 -2.73 3.19
CA VAL A 12 -13.56 -1.97 2.53
C VAL A 12 -13.84 -2.52 1.12
N ASN A 13 -12.81 -2.77 0.35
CA ASN A 13 -12.84 -3.39 -0.98
C ASN A 13 -11.48 -4.03 -1.27
N MET A 14 -11.40 -4.84 -2.30
CA MET A 14 -10.15 -5.45 -2.77
C MET A 14 -9.67 -4.79 -4.06
N ASN A 15 -9.43 -3.47 -4.01
CA ASN A 15 -8.82 -2.69 -5.08
C ASN A 15 -7.28 -2.64 -4.94
N ARG A 16 -6.60 -1.93 -5.86
CA ARG A 16 -5.14 -1.78 -5.84
C ARG A 16 -4.70 -0.70 -4.85
N GLY A 17 -4.69 -1.03 -3.58
CA GLY A 17 -4.12 -0.23 -2.48
C GLY A 17 -2.97 -0.99 -1.81
N GLY A 18 -2.24 -0.33 -0.89
CA GLY A 18 -1.10 -0.96 -0.22
C GLY A 18 -1.47 -2.18 0.63
N ALA A 19 -2.54 -2.06 1.43
CA ALA A 19 -3.03 -3.16 2.26
C ALA A 19 -3.57 -4.32 1.42
N GLU A 20 -4.39 -4.02 0.41
CA GLU A 20 -4.99 -5.00 -0.48
C GLU A 20 -3.94 -5.72 -1.31
N THR A 21 -2.91 -5.00 -1.78
CA THR A 21 -1.77 -5.59 -2.49
C THR A 21 -0.99 -6.55 -1.60
N LEU A 22 -0.72 -6.18 -0.33
CA LEU A 22 -0.09 -7.07 0.64
C LEU A 22 -0.92 -8.34 0.84
N ILE A 23 -2.23 -8.20 1.07
CA ILE A 23 -3.12 -9.34 1.29
C ILE A 23 -3.10 -10.29 0.08
N MET A 24 -3.17 -9.75 -1.15
CA MET A 24 -3.09 -10.56 -2.36
C MET A 24 -1.72 -11.20 -2.56
N ASN A 25 -0.64 -10.49 -2.26
CA ASN A 25 0.70 -11.06 -2.31
C ASN A 25 0.85 -12.23 -1.33
N LEU A 26 0.31 -12.09 -0.11
CA LEU A 26 0.23 -13.20 0.85
C LEU A 26 -0.61 -14.36 0.30
N TYR A 27 -1.82 -14.07 -0.22
CA TYR A 27 -2.74 -15.10 -0.69
C TYR A 27 -2.22 -15.91 -1.86
N ARG A 28 -1.44 -15.29 -2.74
CA ARG A 28 -0.75 -15.99 -3.85
C ARG A 28 0.35 -16.93 -3.37
N ASN A 29 0.97 -16.64 -2.22
CA ASN A 29 2.18 -17.31 -1.73
C ASN A 29 1.96 -18.18 -0.47
N ILE A 30 0.80 -18.10 0.20
CA ILE A 30 0.48 -18.93 1.36
C ILE A 30 0.17 -20.39 0.93
N ASP A 31 0.44 -21.36 1.80
CA ASP A 31 0.07 -22.75 1.58
C ASP A 31 -1.46 -22.91 1.70
N ARG A 32 -2.15 -22.81 0.54
CA ARG A 32 -3.61 -22.88 0.47
C ARG A 32 -4.19 -24.26 0.79
N SER A 33 -3.36 -25.29 0.90
CA SER A 33 -3.80 -26.60 1.39
C SER A 33 -4.03 -26.58 2.91
N LYS A 34 -3.40 -25.67 3.64
CA LYS A 34 -3.49 -25.50 5.10
C LYS A 34 -4.30 -24.28 5.51
N ILE A 35 -4.11 -23.15 4.82
CA ILE A 35 -4.76 -21.88 5.11
C ILE A 35 -5.46 -21.34 3.87
N GLN A 36 -6.73 -21.01 3.98
CA GLN A 36 -7.52 -20.40 2.91
C GLN A 36 -8.07 -19.06 3.35
N PHE A 37 -8.03 -18.05 2.46
CA PHE A 37 -8.56 -16.72 2.75
C PHE A 37 -9.98 -16.56 2.24
N ASP A 38 -10.83 -16.00 3.09
CA ASP A 38 -12.15 -15.48 2.75
C ASP A 38 -12.20 -13.99 3.06
N PHE A 39 -13.10 -13.28 2.42
CA PHE A 39 -13.14 -11.83 2.50
C PHE A 39 -14.54 -11.32 2.88
N LEU A 40 -14.58 -10.39 3.82
CA LEU A 40 -15.74 -9.56 4.08
C LEU A 40 -15.44 -8.15 3.59
N THR A 41 -16.12 -7.74 2.52
CA THR A 41 -15.96 -6.43 1.89
C THR A 41 -17.24 -5.62 1.91
N CYS A 42 -17.14 -4.33 1.62
CA CYS A 42 -18.29 -3.43 1.50
C CYS A 42 -18.56 -3.02 0.05
N LYS A 43 -17.57 -3.13 -0.83
CA LYS A 43 -17.66 -2.73 -2.24
C LYS A 43 -16.91 -3.73 -3.12
N GLU A 44 -17.22 -3.72 -4.40
CA GLU A 44 -16.47 -4.50 -5.40
C GLU A 44 -15.02 -4.04 -5.52
N GLY A 45 -14.16 -4.98 -5.86
CA GLY A 45 -12.75 -4.75 -6.05
C GLY A 45 -12.19 -5.47 -7.26
N VAL A 46 -11.11 -4.92 -7.84
CA VAL A 46 -10.45 -5.50 -9.03
C VAL A 46 -9.84 -6.88 -8.78
N PHE A 47 -9.58 -7.22 -7.51
CA PHE A 47 -9.06 -8.54 -7.14
C PHE A 47 -10.13 -9.59 -6.88
N ASP A 48 -11.42 -9.26 -6.94
CA ASP A 48 -12.50 -10.16 -6.59
C ASP A 48 -12.47 -11.45 -7.40
N GLN A 49 -12.31 -11.35 -8.73
CA GLN A 49 -12.25 -12.53 -9.59
C GLN A 49 -11.02 -13.41 -9.29
N GLU A 50 -9.89 -12.80 -8.99
CA GLU A 50 -8.67 -13.54 -8.62
C GLU A 50 -8.85 -14.28 -7.27
N ILE A 51 -9.48 -13.62 -6.29
CA ILE A 51 -9.81 -14.23 -5.00
C ILE A 51 -10.65 -15.50 -5.19
N LEU A 52 -11.69 -15.42 -6.01
CA LEU A 52 -12.56 -16.56 -6.32
C LEU A 52 -11.80 -17.70 -7.01
N ASN A 53 -10.93 -17.35 -7.97
CA ASN A 53 -10.10 -18.32 -8.70
C ASN A 53 -9.09 -19.03 -7.77
N LEU A 54 -8.63 -18.37 -6.71
CA LEU A 54 -7.75 -18.95 -5.69
C LEU A 54 -8.53 -19.79 -4.63
N GLY A 55 -9.85 -19.88 -4.74
CA GLY A 55 -10.72 -20.68 -3.84
C GLY A 55 -11.24 -19.91 -2.62
N GLY A 56 -11.04 -18.58 -2.58
CA GLY A 56 -11.59 -17.69 -1.56
C GLY A 56 -13.07 -17.42 -1.75
N LYS A 57 -13.76 -17.07 -0.66
CA LYS A 57 -15.15 -16.61 -0.68
C LYS A 57 -15.19 -15.11 -0.42
N ILE A 58 -16.12 -14.41 -1.07
CA ILE A 58 -16.34 -12.98 -0.85
C ILE A 58 -17.76 -12.78 -0.30
N HIS A 59 -17.81 -12.22 0.88
CA HIS A 59 -19.04 -11.75 1.53
C HIS A 59 -19.12 -10.24 1.43
N ARG A 60 -20.33 -9.68 1.29
CA ARG A 60 -20.53 -8.23 1.22
C ARG A 60 -21.55 -7.75 2.22
N ILE A 61 -21.25 -6.63 2.87
CA ILE A 61 -22.18 -5.87 3.69
C ILE A 61 -22.12 -4.39 3.28
N PRO A 62 -23.20 -3.62 3.36
CA PRO A 62 -23.18 -2.19 3.11
C PRO A 62 -22.17 -1.47 4.02
N TYR A 63 -21.44 -0.49 3.49
CA TYR A 63 -20.53 0.32 4.28
C TYR A 63 -21.29 1.36 5.11
N ILE A 64 -20.60 1.98 6.05
CA ILE A 64 -21.20 2.98 6.94
C ILE A 64 -21.76 4.20 6.19
N THR A 65 -21.16 4.55 5.05
CA THR A 65 -21.65 5.63 4.19
C THR A 65 -22.96 5.32 3.50
N ASP A 66 -23.33 4.04 3.38
CA ASP A 66 -24.45 3.56 2.60
C ASP A 66 -25.75 3.44 3.44
N GLY A 67 -25.65 3.42 4.74
CA GLY A 67 -26.82 3.27 5.63
C GLY A 67 -26.60 3.76 7.07
N GLY A 68 -25.47 4.41 7.34
CA GLY A 68 -25.13 4.97 8.63
C GLY A 68 -24.68 3.93 9.68
N HIS A 69 -24.37 4.45 10.88
CA HIS A 69 -23.78 3.66 11.96
C HIS A 69 -24.61 2.43 12.36
N PHE A 70 -25.89 2.64 12.67
CA PHE A 70 -26.74 1.57 13.20
C PHE A 70 -26.93 0.43 12.19
N HIS A 71 -27.10 0.79 10.92
CA HIS A 71 -27.23 -0.17 9.84
C HIS A 71 -25.95 -0.99 9.68
N TYR A 72 -24.79 -0.34 9.62
CA TYR A 72 -23.49 -1.01 9.51
C TYR A 72 -23.24 -1.98 10.69
N ILE A 73 -23.49 -1.54 11.95
CA ILE A 73 -23.32 -2.40 13.13
C ILE A 73 -24.31 -3.58 13.13
N LYS A 74 -25.54 -3.37 12.68
CA LYS A 74 -26.54 -4.44 12.55
C LYS A 74 -26.07 -5.50 11.54
N ASN A 75 -25.60 -5.08 10.38
CA ASN A 75 -25.09 -5.99 9.34
C ASN A 75 -23.85 -6.77 9.82
N LEU A 76 -22.88 -6.12 10.49
CA LEU A 76 -21.75 -6.82 11.11
C LEU A 76 -22.18 -7.90 12.09
N LYS A 77 -23.14 -7.57 12.98
CA LYS A 77 -23.66 -8.55 13.98
C LYS A 77 -24.36 -9.71 13.31
N GLN A 78 -25.19 -9.46 12.30
CA GLN A 78 -25.91 -10.51 11.55
C GLN A 78 -24.95 -11.39 10.81
N PHE A 79 -23.96 -10.81 10.11
CA PHE A 79 -22.93 -11.53 9.38
C PHE A 79 -22.16 -12.47 10.31
N PHE A 80 -21.61 -11.98 11.43
CA PHE A 80 -20.83 -12.81 12.34
C PHE A 80 -21.65 -13.85 13.07
N LYS A 81 -22.94 -13.59 13.33
CA LYS A 81 -23.86 -14.61 13.91
C LYS A 81 -24.10 -15.76 12.92
N ALA A 82 -24.26 -15.44 11.64
CA ALA A 82 -24.47 -16.44 10.58
C ALA A 82 -23.16 -17.18 10.19
N ASN A 83 -21.99 -16.58 10.47
CA ASN A 83 -20.68 -17.08 10.07
C ASN A 83 -19.74 -17.29 11.28
N ASN A 84 -20.27 -17.80 12.40
CA ASN A 84 -19.52 -18.01 13.64
C ASN A 84 -18.55 -19.21 13.57
N HIS A 85 -18.56 -19.95 12.47
CA HIS A 85 -17.64 -21.05 12.20
C HIS A 85 -16.20 -20.57 11.91
N TYR A 86 -16.00 -19.29 11.53
CA TYR A 86 -14.66 -18.73 11.39
C TYR A 86 -13.92 -18.75 12.71
N LYS A 87 -12.70 -19.31 12.72
CA LYS A 87 -11.81 -19.30 13.90
C LYS A 87 -10.98 -18.02 13.98
N ILE A 88 -10.67 -17.41 12.83
CA ILE A 88 -9.79 -16.25 12.71
C ILE A 88 -10.50 -15.15 11.91
N VAL A 89 -10.54 -13.95 12.47
CA VAL A 89 -10.90 -12.70 11.78
C VAL A 89 -9.69 -11.78 11.78
N HIS A 90 -9.25 -11.35 10.60
CA HIS A 90 -8.15 -10.45 10.40
C HIS A 90 -8.64 -9.14 9.75
N SER A 91 -8.71 -8.07 10.52
CA SER A 91 -9.27 -6.79 10.08
C SER A 91 -8.18 -5.80 9.67
N HIS A 92 -8.33 -5.23 8.46
CA HIS A 92 -7.43 -4.27 7.83
C HIS A 92 -8.09 -2.89 7.67
N MET A 93 -9.04 -2.56 8.53
CA MET A 93 -9.85 -1.35 8.41
C MET A 93 -9.36 -0.22 9.33
N ASP A 94 -8.09 -0.20 9.68
CA ASP A 94 -7.52 0.78 10.61
C ASP A 94 -8.42 0.95 11.86
N LYS A 95 -8.77 2.16 12.25
CA LYS A 95 -9.63 2.42 13.42
C LYS A 95 -11.02 1.79 13.33
N MET A 96 -11.57 1.63 12.11
CA MET A 96 -12.86 0.97 11.90
C MET A 96 -12.82 -0.52 12.27
N SER A 97 -11.64 -1.14 12.35
CA SER A 97 -11.44 -2.49 12.90
C SER A 97 -12.06 -2.68 14.26
N GLY A 98 -12.19 -1.61 15.07
CA GLY A 98 -12.79 -1.71 16.40
C GLY A 98 -14.25 -2.18 16.38
N PHE A 99 -15.05 -1.77 15.42
CA PHE A 99 -16.43 -2.25 15.27
C PHE A 99 -16.51 -3.66 14.75
N VAL A 100 -15.66 -4.01 13.78
CA VAL A 100 -15.55 -5.35 13.21
C VAL A 100 -15.21 -6.35 14.32
N LEU A 101 -14.10 -6.12 15.02
CA LEU A 101 -13.58 -7.04 16.04
C LEU A 101 -14.49 -7.12 17.27
N LYS A 102 -15.17 -6.01 17.63
CA LYS A 102 -16.20 -6.03 18.68
C LYS A 102 -17.39 -6.92 18.30
N SER A 103 -17.81 -6.87 17.05
CA SER A 103 -18.90 -7.72 16.56
C SER A 103 -18.49 -9.20 16.48
N ALA A 104 -17.26 -9.47 16.00
CA ALA A 104 -16.69 -10.81 16.00
C ALA A 104 -16.52 -11.39 17.41
N LYS A 105 -16.07 -10.57 18.39
CA LYS A 105 -15.98 -10.96 19.80
C LYS A 105 -17.33 -11.37 20.36
N LYS A 106 -18.38 -10.59 20.08
CA LYS A 106 -19.75 -10.90 20.52
C LYS A 106 -20.33 -12.19 19.90
N ALA A 107 -19.86 -12.55 18.73
CA ALA A 107 -20.24 -13.80 18.07
C ALA A 107 -19.40 -15.02 18.50
N GLY A 108 -18.46 -14.83 19.45
CA GLY A 108 -17.65 -15.91 20.01
C GLY A 108 -16.43 -16.29 19.16
N ILE A 109 -16.05 -15.51 18.16
CA ILE A 109 -14.86 -15.83 17.33
C ILE A 109 -13.60 -15.68 18.19
N PRO A 110 -12.78 -16.75 18.32
CA PRO A 110 -11.69 -16.76 19.30
C PRO A 110 -10.50 -15.89 18.90
N VAL A 111 -10.09 -15.88 17.64
CA VAL A 111 -8.91 -15.14 17.15
C VAL A 111 -9.34 -13.91 16.37
N ARG A 112 -8.97 -12.74 16.85
CA ARG A 112 -9.36 -11.45 16.29
C ARG A 112 -8.15 -10.55 16.17
N ILE A 113 -7.67 -10.38 14.93
CA ILE A 113 -6.44 -9.67 14.59
C ILE A 113 -6.77 -8.28 14.09
N ALA A 114 -6.18 -7.24 14.69
CA ALA A 114 -6.17 -5.89 14.16
C ALA A 114 -4.85 -5.65 13.42
N HIS A 115 -4.91 -5.17 12.17
CA HIS A 115 -3.73 -4.87 11.38
C HIS A 115 -3.71 -3.38 10.99
N SER A 116 -2.64 -2.69 11.35
CA SER A 116 -2.43 -1.28 11.06
C SER A 116 -1.61 -1.10 9.79
N HIS A 117 -2.16 -0.34 8.83
CA HIS A 117 -1.53 -0.06 7.54
C HIS A 117 -1.22 1.42 7.32
N ASN A 118 -1.62 2.29 8.26
CA ASN A 118 -1.48 3.73 8.11
C ASN A 118 -0.97 4.38 9.41
N THR A 119 -0.55 5.66 9.31
CA THR A 119 -0.09 6.47 10.44
C THR A 119 -1.02 7.63 10.77
N GLN A 120 -2.05 7.86 9.95
CA GLN A 120 -3.05 8.92 10.14
C GLN A 120 -4.43 8.50 9.65
N SER A 121 -5.47 9.16 10.22
CA SER A 121 -6.84 9.06 9.71
C SER A 121 -7.11 10.15 8.69
N GLU A 122 -7.62 9.77 7.53
CA GLU A 122 -8.14 10.72 6.53
C GLU A 122 -9.57 11.15 6.84
N GLY A 123 -9.98 12.28 6.26
CA GLY A 123 -11.32 12.85 6.37
C GLY A 123 -11.41 14.09 7.26
N GLY A 124 -12.55 14.76 7.25
CA GLY A 124 -12.82 15.93 8.07
C GLY A 124 -12.88 15.62 9.57
N PHE A 125 -12.98 16.67 10.37
CA PHE A 125 -12.93 16.59 11.84
C PHE A 125 -13.96 15.59 12.43
N ALA A 126 -15.21 15.64 12.01
CA ALA A 126 -16.26 14.72 12.46
C ALA A 126 -15.95 13.26 12.11
N ALA A 127 -15.42 13.00 10.90
CA ALA A 127 -15.01 11.67 10.49
C ALA A 127 -13.83 11.15 11.33
N LYS A 128 -12.87 12.01 11.67
CA LYS A 128 -11.74 11.67 12.54
C LYS A 128 -12.20 11.31 13.95
N LEU A 129 -13.11 12.11 14.56
CA LEU A 129 -13.69 11.79 15.87
C LEU A 129 -14.45 10.46 15.84
N TYR A 130 -15.24 10.22 14.81
CA TYR A 130 -15.95 8.96 14.65
C TYR A 130 -15.00 7.76 14.55
N LYS A 131 -13.92 7.89 13.79
CA LYS A 131 -12.88 6.86 13.69
C LYS A 131 -12.18 6.64 15.04
N GLU A 132 -11.91 7.69 15.82
CA GLU A 132 -11.37 7.53 17.19
C GLU A 132 -12.33 6.74 18.09
N TYR A 133 -13.63 7.05 18.06
CA TYR A 133 -14.65 6.27 18.76
C TYR A 133 -14.67 4.80 18.31
N ALA A 134 -14.59 4.54 17.02
CA ALA A 134 -14.47 3.17 16.51
C ALA A 134 -13.21 2.48 17.06
N GLY A 135 -12.07 3.15 16.93
CA GLY A 135 -10.75 2.65 17.33
C GLY A 135 -10.62 2.33 18.83
N SER A 136 -11.33 3.05 19.71
CA SER A 136 -11.33 2.78 21.15
C SER A 136 -11.82 1.36 21.51
N ASN A 137 -12.48 0.67 20.60
CA ASN A 137 -12.91 -0.71 20.79
C ASN A 137 -11.83 -1.74 20.44
N ILE A 138 -10.75 -1.37 19.74
CA ILE A 138 -9.71 -2.31 19.26
C ILE A 138 -9.05 -3.01 20.45
N GLU A 139 -8.55 -2.26 21.42
CA GLU A 139 -7.83 -2.80 22.58
C GLU A 139 -8.68 -3.81 23.39
N LYS A 140 -9.99 -3.58 23.47
CA LYS A 140 -10.93 -4.44 24.20
C LYS A 140 -11.40 -5.67 23.40
N ALA A 141 -11.25 -5.63 22.07
CA ALA A 141 -11.82 -6.65 21.18
C ALA A 141 -10.76 -7.49 20.45
N ALA A 142 -9.62 -6.93 20.10
CA ALA A 142 -8.55 -7.65 19.47
C ALA A 142 -7.87 -8.63 20.44
N THR A 143 -7.41 -9.76 19.91
CA THR A 143 -6.56 -10.72 20.60
C THR A 143 -5.10 -10.58 20.19
N HIS A 144 -4.87 -10.13 18.94
CA HIS A 144 -3.55 -9.97 18.33
C HIS A 144 -3.47 -8.68 17.54
N TYR A 145 -2.25 -8.14 17.45
CA TYR A 145 -1.96 -6.86 16.82
C TYR A 145 -0.84 -7.05 15.80
N LEU A 146 -1.09 -6.64 14.55
CA LEU A 146 -0.10 -6.59 13.47
C LEU A 146 0.02 -5.16 12.96
N ALA A 147 1.20 -4.78 12.51
CA ALA A 147 1.42 -3.46 11.91
C ALA A 147 2.50 -3.55 10.81
N CYS A 148 2.36 -2.72 9.77
CA CYS A 148 3.36 -2.64 8.71
C CYS A 148 4.64 -1.89 9.13
N SER A 149 4.58 -1.05 10.19
CA SER A 149 5.70 -0.28 10.73
C SER A 149 5.47 0.04 12.21
N ASN A 150 6.53 0.44 12.92
CA ASN A 150 6.44 0.88 14.31
C ASN A 150 5.58 2.15 14.47
N LEU A 151 5.62 3.07 13.49
CA LEU A 151 4.77 4.26 13.49
C LEU A 151 3.28 3.88 13.33
N ALA A 152 2.97 2.96 12.43
CA ALA A 152 1.61 2.45 12.24
C ALA A 152 1.10 1.74 13.52
N ALA A 153 1.96 0.97 14.19
CA ALA A 153 1.62 0.34 15.47
C ALA A 153 1.30 1.38 16.55
N LYS A 154 2.16 2.39 16.72
CA LYS A 154 1.96 3.46 17.71
C LYS A 154 0.67 4.23 17.45
N TRP A 155 0.37 4.56 16.19
CA TRP A 155 -0.82 5.30 15.81
C TRP A 155 -2.12 4.55 16.11
N LEU A 156 -2.20 3.27 15.74
CA LEU A 156 -3.46 2.53 15.88
C LEU A 156 -3.63 1.91 17.27
N PHE A 157 -2.56 1.36 17.84
CA PHE A 157 -2.62 0.53 19.05
C PHE A 157 -2.22 1.25 20.33
N LYS A 158 -1.67 2.46 20.23
CA LYS A 158 -1.31 3.29 21.41
C LYS A 158 -0.51 2.47 22.43
N ASN A 159 -1.11 2.20 23.62
CA ASN A 159 -0.47 1.45 24.70
C ASN A 159 -0.15 -0.01 24.34
N LYS A 160 -0.86 -0.60 23.37
CA LYS A 160 -0.64 -1.97 22.89
C LYS A 160 0.36 -2.05 21.74
N ALA A 161 0.95 -0.93 21.30
CA ALA A 161 1.94 -0.92 20.20
C ALA A 161 3.13 -1.88 20.45
N LYS A 162 3.63 -1.94 21.69
CA LYS A 162 4.73 -2.86 22.06
C LYS A 162 4.36 -4.34 21.97
N SER A 163 3.07 -4.68 22.00
CA SER A 163 2.56 -6.05 21.86
C SER A 163 2.28 -6.43 20.40
N SER A 164 2.45 -5.50 19.47
CA SER A 164 2.22 -5.78 18.06
C SER A 164 3.44 -6.48 17.43
N LYS A 165 3.16 -7.40 16.51
CA LYS A 165 4.19 -7.97 15.62
C LYS A 165 4.25 -7.12 14.35
N LEU A 166 5.45 -6.83 13.87
CA LEU A 166 5.64 -6.16 12.60
C LEU A 166 5.53 -7.18 11.47
N LEU A 167 4.64 -6.89 10.51
CA LEU A 167 4.51 -7.63 9.28
C LEU A 167 4.90 -6.72 8.12
N LYS A 168 6.10 -6.93 7.60
CA LYS A 168 6.62 -6.14 6.49
C LYS A 168 5.85 -6.43 5.20
N ASN A 169 5.67 -5.40 4.38
CA ASN A 169 4.98 -5.50 3.10
C ASN A 169 5.89 -6.19 2.07
N GLY A 170 5.92 -7.52 2.10
CA GLY A 170 6.74 -8.34 1.21
C GLY A 170 6.34 -8.21 -0.26
N ILE A 171 7.36 -8.22 -1.12
CA ILE A 171 7.22 -8.21 -2.58
C ILE A 171 7.83 -9.46 -3.21
N ASP A 172 7.41 -9.81 -4.41
CA ASP A 172 8.04 -10.83 -5.24
C ASP A 172 9.27 -10.22 -5.95
N MET A 173 10.43 -10.41 -5.36
CA MET A 173 11.67 -9.76 -5.79
C MET A 173 12.08 -10.11 -7.21
N GLU A 174 11.81 -11.33 -7.66
CA GLU A 174 12.15 -11.78 -9.01
C GLU A 174 11.43 -10.93 -10.06
N LYS A 175 10.18 -10.50 -9.78
CA LYS A 175 9.41 -9.65 -10.68
C LYS A 175 9.93 -8.22 -10.80
N PHE A 176 10.65 -7.74 -9.79
CA PHE A 176 11.15 -6.35 -9.76
C PHE A 176 12.61 -6.21 -10.19
N THR A 177 13.34 -7.31 -10.39
CA THR A 177 14.72 -7.28 -10.89
C THR A 177 14.84 -6.45 -12.17
N PHE A 178 15.82 -5.54 -12.22
CA PHE A 178 16.01 -4.62 -13.34
C PHE A 178 16.29 -5.35 -14.66
N SER A 179 15.63 -4.90 -15.72
CA SER A 179 15.79 -5.40 -17.08
C SER A 179 15.89 -4.24 -18.08
N LYS A 180 17.07 -4.07 -18.67
CA LYS A 180 17.30 -3.06 -19.71
C LYS A 180 16.35 -3.23 -20.90
N LYS A 181 16.11 -4.47 -21.32
CA LYS A 181 15.16 -4.79 -22.41
C LYS A 181 13.75 -4.33 -22.08
N THR A 182 13.29 -4.56 -20.84
CA THR A 182 11.97 -4.11 -20.39
C THR A 182 11.89 -2.57 -20.33
N ARG A 183 12.97 -1.91 -19.87
CA ARG A 183 13.07 -0.45 -19.83
C ARG A 183 12.90 0.16 -21.21
N GLU A 184 13.67 -0.32 -22.20
CA GLU A 184 13.62 0.18 -23.58
C GLU A 184 12.21 0.00 -24.17
N LYS A 185 11.63 -1.18 -24.01
CA LYS A 185 10.27 -1.49 -24.48
C LYS A 185 9.20 -0.58 -23.86
N ILE A 186 9.23 -0.37 -22.54
CA ILE A 186 8.24 0.47 -21.88
C ILE A 186 8.40 1.95 -22.27
N ARG A 187 9.62 2.45 -22.41
CA ARG A 187 9.86 3.81 -22.91
C ARG A 187 9.32 4.02 -24.30
N GLU A 188 9.51 3.05 -25.21
CA GLU A 188 8.93 3.06 -26.54
C GLU A 188 7.38 3.04 -26.47
N GLU A 189 6.77 2.12 -25.72
CA GLU A 189 5.32 2.04 -25.50
C GLU A 189 4.73 3.38 -24.97
N LEU A 190 5.49 4.11 -24.17
CA LEU A 190 5.07 5.40 -23.62
C LEU A 190 5.43 6.60 -24.51
N GLY A 191 6.11 6.40 -25.66
CA GLY A 191 6.58 7.48 -26.52
C GLY A 191 7.55 8.42 -25.78
N ILE A 192 8.47 7.85 -24.99
CA ILE A 192 9.50 8.59 -24.25
C ILE A 192 10.82 8.45 -25.00
N GLU A 193 11.45 9.58 -25.29
CA GLU A 193 12.75 9.63 -25.95
C GLU A 193 13.83 8.91 -25.12
N LYS A 194 14.73 8.19 -25.82
CA LYS A 194 15.71 7.29 -25.17
C LYS A 194 16.56 7.96 -24.10
N ASP A 195 17.03 9.16 -24.35
CA ASP A 195 17.96 9.90 -23.50
C ASP A 195 17.25 10.88 -22.54
N SER A 196 15.94 10.74 -22.37
CA SER A 196 15.19 11.60 -21.48
C SER A 196 15.26 11.11 -20.03
N LEU A 197 15.29 12.08 -19.11
CA LEU A 197 15.11 11.85 -17.68
C LEU A 197 13.65 11.54 -17.38
N VAL A 198 13.36 10.39 -16.76
CA VAL A 198 12.00 9.95 -16.45
C VAL A 198 11.80 9.87 -14.96
N LEU A 199 10.99 10.79 -14.44
CA LEU A 199 10.51 10.74 -13.07
C LEU A 199 9.23 9.89 -12.99
N GLY A 200 9.14 8.99 -12.03
CA GLY A 200 7.96 8.15 -11.82
C GLY A 200 7.31 8.36 -10.47
N HIS A 201 5.99 8.26 -10.43
CA HIS A 201 5.21 8.21 -9.20
C HIS A 201 4.09 7.18 -9.34
N VAL A 202 3.89 6.36 -8.31
CA VAL A 202 2.80 5.38 -8.24
C VAL A 202 2.02 5.62 -6.96
N GLY A 203 0.76 6.03 -7.10
CA GLY A 203 -0.08 6.32 -5.93
C GLY A 203 -1.48 6.78 -6.29
N ARG A 204 -2.40 6.68 -5.31
CA ARG A 204 -3.76 7.17 -5.46
C ARG A 204 -3.78 8.70 -5.52
N PHE A 205 -4.53 9.29 -6.44
CA PHE A 205 -4.70 10.74 -6.52
C PHE A 205 -5.60 11.24 -5.38
N ASN A 206 -5.01 11.38 -4.20
CA ASN A 206 -5.64 11.91 -2.99
C ASN A 206 -4.70 12.90 -2.29
N HIS A 207 -5.19 13.56 -1.25
CA HIS A 207 -4.40 14.55 -0.49
C HIS A 207 -3.10 13.95 0.07
N GLN A 208 -3.14 12.71 0.58
CA GLN A 208 -2.00 12.03 1.20
C GLN A 208 -0.77 11.99 0.28
N LYS A 209 -0.95 11.72 -1.03
CA LYS A 209 0.14 11.52 -2.00
C LYS A 209 0.75 12.81 -2.52
N ASN A 210 0.11 13.97 -2.28
CA ASN A 210 0.65 15.31 -2.58
C ASN A 210 1.09 15.53 -4.03
N HIS A 211 0.26 15.07 -4.98
CA HIS A 211 0.54 15.23 -6.41
C HIS A 211 0.71 16.70 -6.83
N ALA A 212 0.04 17.62 -6.15
CA ALA A 212 0.16 19.05 -6.44
C ALA A 212 1.59 19.54 -6.28
N PHE A 213 2.27 19.16 -5.19
CA PHE A 213 3.68 19.50 -4.95
C PHE A 213 4.61 18.77 -5.93
N LEU A 214 4.30 17.53 -6.31
CA LEU A 214 5.05 16.80 -7.33
C LEU A 214 5.03 17.52 -8.69
N ILE A 215 3.87 18.08 -9.11
CA ILE A 215 3.78 18.88 -10.32
C ILE A 215 4.61 20.18 -10.16
N ASP A 216 4.64 20.81 -8.99
CA ASP A 216 5.46 22.00 -8.75
C ASP A 216 6.96 21.71 -8.85
N ILE A 217 7.43 20.57 -8.31
CA ILE A 217 8.80 20.08 -8.50
C ILE A 217 9.11 19.90 -9.99
N PHE A 218 8.23 19.20 -10.72
CA PHE A 218 8.45 18.94 -12.13
C PHE A 218 8.44 20.20 -12.99
N ASN A 219 7.59 21.16 -12.68
CA ASN A 219 7.56 22.46 -13.37
C ASN A 219 8.86 23.24 -13.18
N GLU A 220 9.47 23.22 -11.99
CA GLU A 220 10.78 23.84 -11.78
C GLU A 220 11.89 23.06 -12.49
N LEU A 221 11.88 21.73 -12.42
CA LEU A 221 12.85 20.88 -13.12
C LEU A 221 12.88 21.16 -14.62
N LYS A 222 11.73 21.34 -15.26
CA LYS A 222 11.60 21.61 -16.71
C LYS A 222 12.33 22.88 -17.15
N LYS A 223 12.59 23.84 -16.27
CA LYS A 223 13.32 25.05 -16.59
C LYS A 223 14.82 24.80 -16.83
N VAL A 224 15.35 23.74 -16.22
CA VAL A 224 16.79 23.39 -16.23
C VAL A 224 17.07 22.05 -16.93
N GLU A 225 16.06 21.18 -17.05
CA GLU A 225 16.16 19.88 -17.69
C GLU A 225 15.01 19.70 -18.71
N SER A 226 15.24 20.18 -19.92
CA SER A 226 14.22 20.21 -20.98
C SER A 226 13.81 18.82 -21.48
N LYS A 227 14.72 17.84 -21.45
CA LYS A 227 14.45 16.45 -21.86
C LYS A 227 14.01 15.58 -20.70
N SER A 228 12.95 16.01 -19.99
CA SER A 228 12.41 15.24 -18.87
C SER A 228 10.94 14.93 -19.04
N TYR A 229 10.50 13.80 -18.47
CA TYR A 229 9.11 13.34 -18.40
C TYR A 229 8.74 13.01 -16.97
N LEU A 230 7.46 13.24 -16.63
CA LEU A 230 6.85 12.77 -15.40
C LEU A 230 5.77 11.75 -15.73
N VAL A 231 5.88 10.55 -15.16
CA VAL A 231 4.91 9.47 -15.35
C VAL A 231 4.16 9.24 -14.05
N LEU A 232 2.84 9.44 -14.09
CA LEU A 232 1.94 9.32 -12.95
C LEU A 232 1.06 8.08 -13.14
N VAL A 233 1.15 7.15 -12.18
CA VAL A 233 0.40 5.89 -12.19
C VAL A 233 -0.56 5.84 -11.02
N GLY A 234 -1.85 5.66 -11.31
CA GLY A 234 -2.92 5.61 -10.32
C GLY A 234 -4.14 6.40 -10.76
N ASP A 235 -5.13 6.45 -9.87
CA ASP A 235 -6.35 7.22 -10.03
C ASP A 235 -6.85 7.69 -8.66
N GLY A 236 -7.82 8.60 -8.63
CA GLY A 236 -8.41 9.08 -7.39
C GLY A 236 -9.14 10.41 -7.55
N THR A 237 -9.71 10.89 -6.45
CA THR A 237 -10.62 12.05 -6.43
C THR A 237 -9.97 13.37 -6.84
N LEU A 238 -8.65 13.49 -6.72
CA LEU A 238 -7.92 14.72 -7.10
C LEU A 238 -7.31 14.66 -8.51
N ARG A 239 -7.60 13.62 -9.30
CA ARG A 239 -6.98 13.46 -10.61
C ARG A 239 -7.32 14.62 -11.55
N SER A 240 -8.58 15.02 -11.64
CA SER A 240 -9.03 16.15 -12.47
C SER A 240 -8.31 17.46 -12.10
N ASP A 241 -8.18 17.74 -10.80
CA ASP A 241 -7.52 18.96 -10.32
C ASP A 241 -6.02 18.99 -10.71
N ILE A 242 -5.37 17.82 -10.71
CA ILE A 242 -3.98 17.69 -11.10
C ILE A 242 -3.82 17.80 -12.62
N GLU A 243 -4.72 17.23 -13.42
CA GLU A 243 -4.75 17.38 -14.88
C GLU A 243 -4.95 18.86 -15.27
N GLU A 244 -5.85 19.59 -14.60
CA GLU A 244 -6.02 21.03 -14.80
C GLU A 244 -4.74 21.83 -14.43
N LYS A 245 -4.08 21.47 -13.33
CA LYS A 245 -2.81 22.09 -12.93
C LYS A 245 -1.73 21.88 -13.99
N VAL A 246 -1.61 20.67 -14.53
CA VAL A 246 -0.67 20.33 -15.62
C VAL A 246 -0.95 21.19 -16.85
N LYS A 247 -2.22 21.32 -17.27
CA LYS A 247 -2.65 22.14 -18.41
C LYS A 247 -2.33 23.63 -18.19
N ARG A 248 -2.66 24.17 -17.02
CA ARG A 248 -2.35 25.56 -16.68
C ARG A 248 -0.86 25.88 -16.75
N LEU A 249 0.00 24.92 -16.41
CA LEU A 249 1.45 25.02 -16.46
C LEU A 249 2.05 24.64 -17.83
N ARG A 250 1.23 24.27 -18.82
CA ARG A 250 1.63 23.86 -20.18
C ARG A 250 2.62 22.67 -20.18
N LEU A 251 2.31 21.65 -19.38
CA LEU A 251 3.16 20.47 -19.18
C LEU A 251 2.56 19.19 -19.82
N GLU A 252 1.45 19.28 -20.58
CA GLU A 252 0.66 18.14 -21.07
C GLU A 252 1.48 17.15 -21.90
N GLU A 253 2.42 17.64 -22.71
CA GLU A 253 3.28 16.78 -23.53
C GLU A 253 4.32 15.99 -22.73
N LYS A 254 4.64 16.47 -21.51
CA LYS A 254 5.73 15.93 -20.67
C LYS A 254 5.24 15.21 -19.41
N VAL A 255 3.94 15.32 -19.07
CA VAL A 255 3.33 14.59 -17.96
C VAL A 255 2.40 13.52 -18.51
N LYS A 256 2.66 12.25 -18.17
CA LYS A 256 1.87 11.11 -18.65
C LYS A 256 1.03 10.54 -17.52
N PHE A 257 -0.30 10.57 -17.69
CA PHE A 257 -1.27 9.97 -16.76
C PHE A 257 -1.65 8.57 -17.27
N LEU A 258 -1.18 7.52 -16.59
CA LEU A 258 -1.39 6.14 -17.04
C LEU A 258 -2.63 5.45 -16.44
N GLY A 259 -3.33 6.13 -15.51
CA GLY A 259 -4.42 5.50 -14.78
C GLY A 259 -3.93 4.35 -13.88
N VAL A 260 -4.85 3.48 -13.48
CA VAL A 260 -4.54 2.31 -12.66
C VAL A 260 -3.92 1.21 -13.52
N ARG A 261 -2.73 0.77 -13.17
CA ARG A 261 -1.96 -0.25 -13.91
C ARG A 261 -1.71 -1.49 -13.06
N SER A 262 -1.58 -2.64 -13.70
CA SER A 262 -1.24 -3.93 -13.07
C SER A 262 0.22 -4.33 -13.22
N ASP A 263 0.92 -3.70 -14.14
CA ASP A 263 2.30 -3.99 -14.54
C ASP A 263 3.30 -2.99 -13.94
N ILE A 264 3.13 -2.65 -12.66
CA ILE A 264 4.01 -1.70 -11.95
C ILE A 264 5.47 -2.14 -12.02
N ASN A 265 5.74 -3.43 -11.90
CA ASN A 265 7.07 -4.00 -12.02
C ASN A 265 7.74 -3.68 -13.37
N ARG A 266 6.97 -3.58 -14.46
CA ARG A 266 7.49 -3.18 -15.78
C ARG A 266 7.65 -1.65 -15.86
N LEU A 267 6.71 -0.88 -15.37
CA LEU A 267 6.74 0.59 -15.39
C LEU A 267 7.94 1.14 -14.61
N LEU A 268 8.26 0.58 -13.44
CA LEU A 268 9.42 0.98 -12.63
C LEU A 268 10.76 0.80 -13.39
N GLN A 269 10.83 -0.08 -14.38
CA GLN A 269 12.02 -0.22 -15.23
C GLN A 269 12.26 1.02 -16.11
N ALA A 270 11.19 1.71 -16.52
CA ALA A 270 11.27 2.86 -17.41
C ALA A 270 11.75 4.15 -16.71
N PHE A 271 11.58 4.24 -15.40
CA PHE A 271 11.89 5.44 -14.62
C PHE A 271 13.40 5.55 -14.36
N ASP A 272 13.90 6.73 -14.11
CA ASP A 272 15.26 7.03 -13.62
C ASP A 272 15.25 7.34 -12.13
N LEU A 273 14.17 7.97 -11.65
CA LEU A 273 13.96 8.34 -10.26
C LEU A 273 12.50 8.10 -9.86
N PHE A 274 12.30 7.64 -8.66
CA PHE A 274 10.97 7.54 -8.03
C PHE A 274 10.76 8.71 -7.08
N ILE A 275 9.75 9.54 -7.33
CA ILE A 275 9.47 10.75 -6.55
C ILE A 275 8.24 10.53 -5.69
N PHE A 276 8.38 10.67 -4.37
CA PHE A 276 7.32 10.30 -3.43
C PHE A 276 7.13 11.32 -2.29
N PRO A 277 6.51 12.49 -2.57
CA PRO A 277 6.39 13.60 -1.63
C PRO A 277 5.15 13.49 -0.74
N SER A 278 4.76 12.28 -0.33
CA SER A 278 3.57 12.03 0.49
C SER A 278 3.64 12.74 1.84
N PHE A 279 2.49 13.23 2.32
CA PHE A 279 2.39 13.85 3.65
C PHE A 279 2.57 12.84 4.79
N HIS A 280 2.13 11.62 4.61
CA HIS A 280 2.24 10.53 5.59
C HIS A 280 2.04 9.17 4.92
N GLU A 281 2.66 8.12 5.47
CA GLU A 281 2.50 6.73 5.03
C GLU A 281 2.65 5.77 6.22
N GLY A 282 2.08 4.59 6.09
CA GLY A 282 2.37 3.47 6.99
C GLY A 282 3.71 2.83 6.66
N LEU A 283 3.73 2.03 5.61
CA LEU A 283 4.90 1.52 4.91
C LEU A 283 4.51 1.31 3.44
N PRO A 284 4.81 2.26 2.54
CA PRO A 284 4.34 2.20 1.17
C PRO A 284 5.01 1.08 0.37
N VAL A 285 4.21 0.11 -0.10
CA VAL A 285 4.68 -1.04 -0.90
C VAL A 285 5.44 -0.56 -2.14
N THR A 286 4.98 0.50 -2.79
CA THR A 286 5.58 1.03 -4.02
C THR A 286 7.02 1.51 -3.83
N LEU A 287 7.41 1.97 -2.64
CA LEU A 287 8.81 2.31 -2.35
C LEU A 287 9.66 1.05 -2.16
N ILE A 288 9.10 -0.04 -1.65
CA ILE A 288 9.77 -1.33 -1.57
C ILE A 288 9.98 -1.90 -2.99
N GLU A 289 8.95 -1.81 -3.84
CA GLU A 289 8.99 -2.21 -5.24
C GLU A 289 10.02 -1.39 -6.05
N ALA A 290 10.06 -0.07 -5.84
CA ALA A 290 11.03 0.81 -6.49
C ALA A 290 12.46 0.46 -6.10
N GLN A 291 12.75 0.31 -4.81
CA GLN A 291 14.06 -0.12 -4.33
C GLN A 291 14.41 -1.53 -4.82
N GLY A 292 13.42 -2.44 -4.85
CA GLY A 292 13.59 -3.79 -5.41
C GLY A 292 13.99 -3.80 -6.89
N SER A 293 13.65 -2.75 -7.64
CA SER A 293 14.09 -2.57 -9.03
C SER A 293 15.34 -1.71 -9.17
N GLY A 294 16.03 -1.41 -8.08
CA GLY A 294 17.22 -0.59 -8.10
C GLY A 294 16.99 0.88 -8.41
N LEU A 295 15.78 1.35 -8.24
CA LEU A 295 15.39 2.69 -8.60
C LEU A 295 15.68 3.67 -7.46
N PRO A 296 16.51 4.71 -7.66
CA PRO A 296 16.70 5.75 -6.67
C PRO A 296 15.37 6.44 -6.32
N CYS A 297 15.15 6.72 -5.03
CA CYS A 297 13.90 7.24 -4.49
C CYS A 297 14.15 8.53 -3.74
N LEU A 298 13.53 9.62 -4.18
CA LEU A 298 13.43 10.85 -3.41
C LEU A 298 12.08 10.87 -2.70
N ILE A 299 12.09 10.93 -1.40
CA ILE A 299 10.87 10.76 -0.59
C ILE A 299 10.75 11.84 0.48
N SER A 300 9.52 12.07 0.91
CA SER A 300 9.25 13.01 2.01
C SER A 300 9.88 12.54 3.32
N GLU A 301 10.48 13.44 4.08
CA GLU A 301 10.97 13.19 5.44
C GLU A 301 9.87 12.81 6.45
N ASN A 302 8.60 13.03 6.10
CA ASN A 302 7.46 12.64 6.93
C ASN A 302 7.16 11.14 6.89
N ILE A 303 7.85 10.39 6.01
CA ILE A 303 7.68 8.95 5.87
C ILE A 303 8.63 8.23 6.84
N THR A 304 8.19 7.09 7.36
CA THR A 304 9.02 6.28 8.27
C THR A 304 10.34 5.87 7.63
N HIS A 305 11.45 6.03 8.36
CA HIS A 305 12.76 5.55 7.93
C HIS A 305 12.84 4.01 7.79
N GLU A 306 11.84 3.29 8.29
CA GLU A 306 11.74 1.83 8.11
C GLU A 306 11.56 1.42 6.63
N VAL A 307 11.21 2.36 5.76
CA VAL A 307 11.10 2.13 4.31
C VAL A 307 12.47 1.99 3.62
N ASP A 308 13.52 2.55 4.21
CA ASP A 308 14.88 2.48 3.68
C ASP A 308 15.49 1.08 3.89
N MET A 309 15.72 0.38 2.79
CA MET A 309 16.30 -0.97 2.77
C MET A 309 17.83 -0.99 2.85
N LYS A 310 18.46 0.14 3.18
CA LYS A 310 19.91 0.27 3.34
C LYS A 310 20.69 -0.16 2.07
N MET A 311 20.21 0.30 0.93
CA MET A 311 20.82 0.06 -0.39
C MET A 311 21.32 1.36 -1.05
N ASP A 312 21.43 2.42 -0.26
CA ASP A 312 21.82 3.78 -0.71
C ASP A 312 20.94 4.35 -1.85
N LEU A 313 19.68 3.91 -1.89
CA LEU A 313 18.71 4.32 -2.91
C LEU A 313 17.73 5.36 -2.42
N VAL A 314 17.65 5.63 -1.12
CA VAL A 314 16.61 6.50 -0.54
C VAL A 314 17.22 7.77 0.01
N LYS A 315 16.69 8.92 -0.43
CA LYS A 315 17.00 10.22 0.14
C LYS A 315 15.72 10.90 0.65
N PHE A 316 15.75 11.32 1.92
CA PHE A 316 14.62 11.99 2.58
C PHE A 316 14.73 13.49 2.39
N LEU A 317 13.64 14.14 1.95
CA LEU A 317 13.60 15.56 1.62
C LEU A 317 12.39 16.27 2.24
N PRO A 318 12.53 17.57 2.61
CA PRO A 318 11.43 18.37 3.14
C PRO A 318 10.40 18.70 2.05
N ILE A 319 9.11 18.67 2.40
CA ILE A 319 8.02 18.95 1.45
C ILE A 319 7.60 20.42 1.38
N ASN A 320 8.34 21.30 1.99
CA ASN A 320 8.11 22.76 1.96
C ASN A 320 9.04 23.53 1.01
N ASN A 321 10.01 22.85 0.39
CA ASN A 321 10.99 23.45 -0.50
C ASN A 321 11.22 22.59 -1.75
N LYS A 322 10.57 22.94 -2.86
CA LYS A 322 10.70 22.22 -4.14
C LYS A 322 12.09 22.32 -4.77
N ASN A 323 12.86 23.40 -4.50
CA ASN A 323 14.18 23.59 -5.11
C ASN A 323 15.18 22.52 -4.63
N VAL A 324 15.10 22.12 -3.36
CA VAL A 324 15.92 21.02 -2.82
C VAL A 324 15.66 19.73 -3.61
N TRP A 325 14.40 19.44 -3.97
CA TRP A 325 14.08 18.28 -4.80
C TRP A 325 14.68 18.38 -6.20
N VAL A 326 14.64 19.56 -6.82
CA VAL A 326 15.23 19.78 -8.16
C VAL A 326 16.74 19.61 -8.15
N GLU A 327 17.43 20.16 -7.14
CA GLU A 327 18.87 19.99 -6.95
C GLU A 327 19.26 18.53 -6.81
N GLU A 328 18.53 17.77 -5.99
CA GLU A 328 18.78 16.35 -5.77
C GLU A 328 18.47 15.49 -7.00
N ILE A 329 17.40 15.81 -7.74
CA ILE A 329 17.10 15.14 -9.02
C ILE A 329 18.27 15.31 -9.98
N ARG A 330 18.81 16.51 -10.10
CA ARG A 330 19.96 16.80 -10.98
C ARG A 330 21.22 16.08 -10.53
N GLU A 331 21.53 16.11 -9.23
CA GLU A 331 22.71 15.40 -8.69
C GLU A 331 22.66 13.90 -9.00
N ILE A 332 21.49 13.25 -8.80
CA ILE A 332 21.35 11.82 -9.05
C ILE A 332 21.37 11.51 -10.55
N SER A 333 20.78 12.38 -11.39
CA SER A 333 20.72 12.18 -12.85
C SER A 333 22.09 12.21 -13.53
N THR A 334 23.11 12.81 -12.91
CA THR A 334 24.50 12.84 -13.42
C THR A 334 25.30 11.59 -13.05
N LYS A 335 24.82 10.77 -12.12
CA LYS A 335 25.49 9.52 -11.71
C LYS A 335 25.20 8.43 -12.71
N ASP A 336 26.20 7.58 -12.97
CA ASP A 336 26.03 6.41 -13.84
C ASP A 336 24.91 5.51 -13.29
N GLY A 337 23.81 5.43 -14.01
CA GLY A 337 22.56 4.80 -13.59
C GLY A 337 22.59 3.26 -13.62
N SER A 338 23.72 2.63 -13.29
CA SER A 338 23.78 1.18 -13.19
C SER A 338 22.90 0.69 -12.03
N ARG A 339 21.81 -0.01 -12.34
CA ARG A 339 20.86 -0.57 -11.35
C ARG A 339 21.27 -1.99 -10.94
N ASN A 340 22.56 -2.23 -10.71
CA ASN A 340 23.05 -3.52 -10.25
C ASN A 340 22.86 -3.62 -8.73
N ILE A 341 21.71 -4.14 -8.32
CA ILE A 341 21.43 -4.37 -6.90
C ILE A 341 21.44 -5.86 -6.61
N SER A 342 22.11 -6.20 -5.53
CA SER A 342 21.99 -7.52 -4.91
C SER A 342 20.62 -7.65 -4.26
N ASN A 343 19.80 -8.60 -4.71
CA ASN A 343 18.55 -8.98 -4.04
C ASN A 343 18.78 -9.42 -2.59
N GLN A 344 20.03 -9.69 -2.20
CA GLN A 344 20.39 -10.14 -0.87
C GLN A 344 20.03 -9.13 0.23
N ALA A 345 20.16 -7.82 -0.02
CA ALA A 345 19.75 -6.78 0.93
C ALA A 345 18.25 -6.82 1.23
N LEU A 346 17.42 -7.01 0.20
CA LEU A 346 15.98 -7.16 0.36
C LEU A 346 15.60 -8.41 1.16
N TYR A 347 16.29 -9.54 0.91
CA TYR A 347 16.10 -10.77 1.69
C TYR A 347 16.46 -10.55 3.17
N GLN A 348 17.60 -9.92 3.44
CA GLN A 348 18.07 -9.64 4.80
C GLN A 348 17.13 -8.69 5.56
N GLN A 349 16.52 -7.74 4.86
CA GLN A 349 15.54 -6.82 5.44
C GLN A 349 14.14 -7.44 5.61
N GLY A 350 13.91 -8.69 5.19
CA GLY A 350 12.66 -9.41 5.40
C GLY A 350 11.49 -8.93 4.53
N TYR A 351 11.78 -8.36 3.35
CA TYR A 351 10.76 -7.93 2.39
C TYR A 351 10.47 -8.96 1.29
N ASP A 352 10.97 -10.19 1.42
CA ASP A 352 10.57 -11.28 0.54
C ASP A 352 9.17 -11.78 0.91
N ILE A 353 8.28 -11.79 -0.08
CA ILE A 353 6.90 -12.27 0.12
C ILE A 353 6.82 -13.75 0.51
N LYS A 354 7.74 -14.58 0.04
CA LYS A 354 7.76 -16.01 0.38
C LYS A 354 8.00 -16.20 1.88
N ASN A 355 8.95 -15.44 2.46
CA ASN A 355 9.23 -15.44 3.89
C ASN A 355 8.07 -14.87 4.71
N THR A 356 7.45 -13.78 4.22
CA THR A 356 6.28 -13.16 4.87
C THR A 356 5.09 -14.12 4.86
N ALA A 357 4.86 -14.83 3.75
CA ALA A 357 3.79 -15.80 3.64
C ALA A 357 4.02 -17.03 4.54
N HIS A 358 5.27 -17.51 4.64
CA HIS A 358 5.63 -18.61 5.55
C HIS A 358 5.38 -18.21 7.01
N PHE A 359 5.86 -17.03 7.43
CA PHE A 359 5.58 -16.48 8.77
C PHE A 359 4.07 -16.40 9.05
N MET A 360 3.26 -15.90 8.10
CA MET A 360 1.82 -15.79 8.29
C MET A 360 1.12 -17.15 8.29
N ASN A 361 1.62 -18.11 7.53
CA ASN A 361 1.12 -19.48 7.58
C ASN A 361 1.27 -20.08 8.98
N ASP A 362 2.47 -20.02 9.54
CA ASP A 362 2.76 -20.54 10.87
C ASP A 362 1.98 -19.75 11.94
N PHE A 363 1.91 -18.44 11.83
CA PHE A 363 1.16 -17.58 12.73
C PHE A 363 -0.32 -17.97 12.81
N TYR A 364 -0.99 -18.22 11.66
CA TYR A 364 -2.38 -18.64 11.66
C TYR A 364 -2.57 -20.07 12.18
N LEU A 365 -1.66 -20.99 11.89
CA LEU A 365 -1.73 -22.37 12.37
C LEU A 365 -1.58 -22.46 13.89
N GLU A 366 -0.66 -21.66 14.47
CA GLU A 366 -0.46 -21.60 15.92
C GLU A 366 -1.69 -21.08 16.67
N MET A 367 -2.45 -20.16 16.07
CA MET A 367 -3.63 -19.53 16.70
C MET A 367 -4.84 -20.47 16.86
N VAL A 368 -4.89 -21.59 16.17
CA VAL A 368 -6.04 -22.52 16.18
C VAL A 368 -5.73 -23.90 16.75
N ARG A 369 -4.47 -24.07 17.16
CA ARG A 369 -4.04 -25.21 17.99
C ARG A 369 -4.49 -24.98 19.43
#